data_c59a89f295ea38d1fcafc2b2f0076f6e
#
_entry.id   c59a89f295ea38d1fcafc2b2f0076f6e
#
_cell.length_a   1.000
_cell.length_b   1.000
_cell.length_c   1.000
_cell.angle_alpha   90.00
_cell.angle_beta   90.00
_cell.angle_gamma   90.00
#
_symmetry.space_group_name_H-M   'P 1'
#
loop_
_entity.id
_entity.type
_entity.pdbx_description
1 polymer ?
#
loop_
_entity_poly.entity_id
_entity_poly.type
_entity_poly.pdbx_seq_one_letter_code
_entity_poly.pdbx_strand_id
1 'polypeptide(L)'
;MRESVAASTSVAKPRLGPTHALLAAYLLGVAGTLWDWREHFLGVSSQAPHLVIDLGGLLAIGVLAFTGWAKISRAEITGFYALLALVALITLSPFVLMMSAPHSRLMAVFMQFGMTRSALGLYLPIVLLAGWAAWHWLGLAPVGAWRLAAALGVVVVAIASIWDLYWHQTHPLEMGASMNMMALPPHQLILAGFLLGAIGALAGVLRSGRQSHSRASPSV
;
A
#
# COMPACT_ATOMS: atom_id res chain seq x y z
N MET A 1 -20.80 38.55 44.87
CA MET A 1 -20.17 37.26 44.61
C MET A 1 -20.22 37.02 43.14
N ARG A 2 -19.07 37.07 42.44
CA ARG A 2 -18.94 36.70 41.02
C ARG A 2 -18.35 35.31 40.98
N GLU A 3 -19.16 34.31 40.61
CA GLU A 3 -18.65 32.98 40.32
C GLU A 3 -17.84 33.04 39.02
N SER A 4 -16.54 32.78 39.16
CA SER A 4 -15.63 32.58 38.03
C SER A 4 -15.91 31.20 37.44
N VAL A 5 -16.66 31.15 36.34
CA VAL A 5 -16.81 29.94 35.55
C VAL A 5 -15.48 29.66 34.85
N ALA A 6 -14.69 28.77 35.44
CA ALA A 6 -13.48 28.25 34.81
C ALA A 6 -13.88 27.49 33.55
N ALA A 7 -13.68 28.08 32.37
CA ALA A 7 -13.85 27.41 31.10
C ALA A 7 -12.80 26.28 30.96
N SER A 8 -13.26 25.04 31.16
CA SER A 8 -12.47 23.84 30.91
C SER A 8 -12.16 23.78 29.41
N THR A 9 -10.97 24.21 29.02
CA THR A 9 -10.44 24.01 27.68
C THR A 9 -10.11 22.52 27.51
N SER A 10 -11.08 21.72 27.07
CA SER A 10 -10.83 20.36 26.67
C SER A 10 -9.96 20.38 25.42
N VAL A 11 -8.70 20.04 25.55
CA VAL A 11 -7.78 19.85 24.43
C VAL A 11 -8.33 18.69 23.59
N ALA A 12 -8.91 19.00 22.44
CA ALA A 12 -9.43 18.00 21.53
C ALA A 12 -8.27 17.07 21.10
N LYS A 13 -8.39 15.77 21.43
CA LYS A 13 -7.41 14.75 21.03
C LYS A 13 -7.27 14.76 19.50
N PRO A 14 -6.04 14.76 18.97
CA PRO A 14 -5.83 14.70 17.53
C PRO A 14 -6.47 13.43 16.98
N ARG A 15 -7.44 13.57 16.09
CA ARG A 15 -8.07 12.43 15.42
C ARG A 15 -7.17 12.01 14.25
N LEU A 16 -6.70 10.77 14.28
CA LEU A 16 -6.01 10.16 13.14
C LEU A 16 -7.00 10.08 11.96
N GLY A 17 -6.71 10.82 10.89
CA GLY A 17 -7.52 10.83 9.68
C GLY A 17 -7.00 9.83 8.63
N PRO A 18 -7.73 9.66 7.52
CA PRO A 18 -7.34 8.74 6.43
C PRO A 18 -5.93 8.98 5.87
N THR A 19 -5.48 10.23 5.83
CA THR A 19 -4.12 10.58 5.37
C THR A 19 -3.02 10.03 6.28
N HIS A 20 -3.26 9.89 7.58
CA HIS A 20 -2.32 9.26 8.51
C HIS A 20 -2.25 7.75 8.28
N ALA A 21 -3.41 7.10 8.06
CA ALA A 21 -3.45 5.67 7.75
C ALA A 21 -2.75 5.38 6.40
N LEU A 22 -2.96 6.24 5.41
CA LEU A 22 -2.31 6.14 4.11
C LEU A 22 -0.79 6.32 4.22
N LEU A 23 -0.32 7.30 5.02
CA LEU A 23 1.10 7.48 5.29
C LEU A 23 1.69 6.24 5.96
N ALA A 24 1.03 5.68 6.97
CA ALA A 24 1.47 4.47 7.64
C ALA A 24 1.57 3.27 6.68
N ALA A 25 0.60 3.10 5.78
CA ALA A 25 0.61 2.04 4.76
C ALA A 25 1.81 2.18 3.81
N TYR A 26 2.09 3.38 3.33
CA TYR A 26 3.26 3.61 2.47
C TYR A 26 4.58 3.42 3.20
N LEU A 27 4.70 3.89 4.45
CA LEU A 27 5.91 3.69 5.26
C LEU A 27 6.14 2.19 5.57
N LEU A 28 5.07 1.42 5.76
CA LEU A 28 5.17 -0.02 5.89
C LEU A 28 5.76 -0.65 4.62
N GLY A 29 5.28 -0.26 3.44
CA GLY A 29 5.83 -0.73 2.17
C GLY A 29 7.30 -0.33 1.95
N VAL A 30 7.67 0.91 2.30
CA VAL A 30 9.08 1.35 2.29
C VAL A 30 9.93 0.47 3.20
N ALA A 31 9.46 0.22 4.43
CA ALA A 31 10.19 -0.62 5.39
C ALA A 31 10.35 -2.06 4.87
N GLY A 32 9.31 -2.64 4.27
CA GLY A 32 9.36 -3.96 3.64
C GLY A 32 10.39 -4.01 2.51
N THR A 33 10.38 -3.02 1.61
CA THR A 33 11.32 -2.95 0.49
C THR A 33 12.77 -2.79 0.95
N LEU A 34 13.02 -1.96 1.96
CA LEU A 34 14.36 -1.80 2.54
C LEU A 34 14.82 -3.06 3.28
N TRP A 35 13.91 -3.78 3.92
CA TRP A 35 14.20 -5.07 4.53
C TRP A 35 14.55 -6.11 3.48
N ASP A 36 13.79 -6.20 2.40
CA ASP A 36 14.06 -7.08 1.26
C ASP A 36 15.46 -6.82 0.67
N TRP A 37 15.81 -5.56 0.46
CA TRP A 37 17.13 -5.15 0.03
C TRP A 37 18.24 -5.64 0.97
N ARG A 38 18.04 -5.45 2.28
CA ARG A 38 19.02 -5.89 3.26
C ARG A 38 19.23 -7.41 3.21
N GLU A 39 18.16 -8.18 3.07
CA GLU A 39 18.28 -9.66 2.99
C GLU A 39 19.02 -10.09 1.73
N HIS A 40 18.68 -9.52 0.59
CA HIS A 40 19.39 -9.81 -0.65
C HIS A 40 20.88 -9.42 -0.59
N PHE A 41 21.20 -8.29 0.03
CA PHE A 41 22.58 -7.87 0.23
C PHE A 41 23.37 -8.86 1.12
N LEU A 42 22.71 -9.45 2.10
CA LEU A 42 23.31 -10.44 2.99
C LEU A 42 23.30 -11.87 2.42
N GLY A 43 22.77 -12.09 1.21
CA GLY A 43 22.60 -13.39 0.63
C GLY A 43 21.57 -14.27 1.36
N VAL A 44 20.68 -13.65 2.13
CA VAL A 44 19.56 -14.31 2.81
C VAL A 44 18.32 -14.10 1.95
N SER A 45 17.52 -15.15 1.78
CA SER A 45 16.25 -15.08 1.08
C SER A 45 15.13 -15.52 2.01
N SER A 46 14.25 -14.57 2.40
CA SER A 46 13.01 -14.91 3.11
C SER A 46 11.81 -14.26 2.42
N GLN A 47 10.63 -14.81 2.70
CA GLN A 47 9.39 -14.27 2.14
C GLN A 47 8.77 -13.18 3.03
N ALA A 48 9.32 -12.96 4.22
CA ALA A 48 8.77 -12.02 5.18
C ALA A 48 8.76 -10.56 4.68
N PRO A 49 9.83 -10.04 4.05
CA PRO A 49 9.81 -8.70 3.47
C PRO A 49 8.73 -8.52 2.40
N HIS A 50 8.58 -9.50 1.51
CA HIS A 50 7.55 -9.46 0.45
C HIS A 50 6.13 -9.38 1.04
N LEU A 51 5.87 -10.14 2.13
CA LEU A 51 4.60 -10.02 2.84
C LEU A 51 4.36 -8.59 3.36
N VAL A 52 5.40 -7.94 3.89
CA VAL A 52 5.29 -6.55 4.39
C VAL A 52 5.07 -5.56 3.24
N ILE A 53 5.72 -5.76 2.09
CA ILE A 53 5.51 -4.98 0.87
C ILE A 53 4.04 -5.10 0.41
N ASP A 54 3.55 -6.33 0.28
CA ASP A 54 2.18 -6.61 -0.16
C ASP A 54 1.14 -6.04 0.80
N LEU A 55 1.35 -6.18 2.11
CA LEU A 55 0.48 -5.57 3.13
C LEU A 55 0.46 -4.05 3.01
N GLY A 56 1.61 -3.41 2.81
CA GLY A 56 1.71 -1.96 2.60
C GLY A 56 0.89 -1.51 1.39
N GLY A 57 1.03 -2.21 0.26
CA GLY A 57 0.29 -1.95 -0.97
C GLY A 57 -1.22 -2.15 -0.81
N LEU A 58 -1.65 -3.29 -0.25
CA LEU A 58 -3.07 -3.60 -0.02
C LEU A 58 -3.72 -2.63 0.96
N LEU A 59 -3.02 -2.25 2.03
CA LEU A 59 -3.52 -1.25 2.98
C LEU A 59 -3.66 0.12 2.31
N ALA A 60 -2.71 0.54 1.47
CA ALA A 60 -2.82 1.80 0.73
C ALA A 60 -4.02 1.80 -0.21
N ILE A 61 -4.25 0.72 -0.99
CA ILE A 61 -5.44 0.53 -1.83
C ILE A 61 -6.70 0.63 -0.98
N GLY A 62 -6.75 -0.10 0.14
CA GLY A 62 -7.90 -0.13 1.05
C GLY A 62 -8.23 1.26 1.61
N VAL A 63 -7.22 2.02 2.06
CA VAL A 63 -7.42 3.38 2.60
C VAL A 63 -7.92 4.34 1.52
N LEU A 64 -7.35 4.31 0.31
CA LEU A 64 -7.82 5.14 -0.80
C LEU A 64 -9.27 4.84 -1.15
N ALA A 65 -9.64 3.57 -1.22
CA ALA A 65 -10.99 3.13 -1.49
C ALA A 65 -11.97 3.52 -0.38
N PHE A 66 -11.60 3.26 0.87
CA PHE A 66 -12.44 3.56 2.04
C PHE A 66 -12.79 5.05 2.17
N THR A 67 -11.84 5.93 1.87
CA THR A 67 -12.10 7.38 1.90
C THR A 67 -13.08 7.85 0.83
N GLY A 68 -13.18 7.12 -0.29
CA GLY A 68 -14.16 7.37 -1.36
C GLY A 68 -15.57 6.85 -1.09
N TRP A 69 -15.74 6.04 -0.06
CA TRP A 69 -16.92 5.21 0.22
C TRP A 69 -18.25 5.94 0.22
N ALA A 70 -18.33 7.12 0.81
CA ALA A 70 -19.60 7.85 0.93
C ALA A 70 -20.23 8.26 -0.42
N LYS A 71 -19.49 8.14 -1.52
CA LYS A 71 -19.94 8.52 -2.88
C LYS A 71 -20.13 7.32 -3.81
N ILE A 72 -19.89 6.10 -3.31
CA ILE A 72 -19.94 4.87 -4.11
C ILE A 72 -21.25 4.13 -3.82
N SER A 73 -21.86 3.53 -4.82
CA SER A 73 -23.05 2.71 -4.63
C SER A 73 -22.74 1.44 -3.80
N ARG A 74 -23.74 0.90 -3.10
CA ARG A 74 -23.58 -0.34 -2.31
C ARG A 74 -23.11 -1.52 -3.16
N ALA A 75 -23.55 -1.62 -4.41
CA ALA A 75 -23.14 -2.69 -5.31
C ALA A 75 -21.66 -2.60 -5.68
N GLU A 76 -21.18 -1.39 -5.98
CA GLU A 76 -19.76 -1.14 -6.27
C GLU A 76 -18.89 -1.41 -5.05
N ILE A 77 -19.36 -1.04 -3.85
CA ILE A 77 -18.68 -1.32 -2.58
C ILE A 77 -18.53 -2.84 -2.39
N THR A 78 -19.64 -3.58 -2.57
CA THR A 78 -19.61 -5.03 -2.41
C THR A 78 -18.66 -5.68 -3.43
N GLY A 79 -18.72 -5.26 -4.69
CA GLY A 79 -17.82 -5.72 -5.75
C GLY A 79 -16.35 -5.43 -5.42
N PHE A 80 -16.05 -4.22 -4.93
CA PHE A 80 -14.70 -3.84 -4.53
C PHE A 80 -14.17 -4.72 -3.39
N TYR A 81 -14.96 -4.92 -2.32
CA TYR A 81 -14.50 -5.78 -1.21
C TYR A 81 -14.37 -7.24 -1.61
N ALA A 82 -15.26 -7.75 -2.45
CA ALA A 82 -15.12 -9.10 -2.97
C ALA A 82 -13.82 -9.25 -3.77
N LEU A 83 -13.51 -8.26 -4.62
CA LEU A 83 -12.28 -8.27 -5.40
C LEU A 83 -11.04 -8.06 -4.51
N LEU A 84 -11.09 -7.15 -3.53
CA LEU A 84 -10.01 -6.94 -2.56
C LEU A 84 -9.76 -8.18 -1.72
N ALA A 85 -10.82 -8.85 -1.25
CA ALA A 85 -10.71 -10.09 -0.50
C ALA A 85 -10.11 -11.21 -1.37
N LEU A 86 -10.51 -11.32 -2.63
CA LEU A 86 -9.94 -12.28 -3.57
C LEU A 86 -8.45 -12.01 -3.81
N VAL A 87 -8.08 -10.76 -4.06
CA VAL A 87 -6.68 -10.36 -4.26
C VAL A 87 -5.87 -10.63 -3.00
N ALA A 88 -6.37 -10.25 -1.82
CA ALA A 88 -5.71 -10.53 -0.55
C ALA A 88 -5.54 -12.05 -0.32
N LEU A 89 -6.55 -12.85 -0.65
CA LEU A 89 -6.46 -14.30 -0.56
C LEU A 89 -5.37 -14.85 -1.49
N ILE A 90 -5.31 -14.39 -2.73
CA ILE A 90 -4.31 -14.84 -3.71
C ILE A 90 -2.90 -14.43 -3.29
N THR A 91 -2.71 -13.20 -2.82
CA THR A 91 -1.38 -12.67 -2.47
C THR A 91 -0.88 -13.16 -1.11
N LEU A 92 -1.76 -13.28 -0.12
CA LEU A 92 -1.36 -13.61 1.26
C LEU A 92 -1.39 -15.11 1.56
N SER A 93 -2.22 -15.91 0.86
CA SER A 93 -2.32 -17.34 1.13
C SER A 93 -1.00 -18.13 0.97
N PRO A 94 -0.13 -17.85 -0.02
CA PRO A 94 1.17 -18.51 -0.12
C PRO A 94 2.03 -18.29 1.12
N PHE A 95 2.05 -17.08 1.69
CA PHE A 95 2.81 -16.77 2.90
C PHE A 95 2.27 -17.49 4.13
N VAL A 96 0.94 -17.52 4.29
CA VAL A 96 0.30 -18.25 5.39
C VAL A 96 0.60 -19.74 5.29
N LEU A 97 0.50 -20.33 4.09
CA LEU A 97 0.82 -21.74 3.86
C LEU A 97 2.27 -22.05 4.12
N MET A 98 3.19 -21.19 3.71
CA MET A 98 4.61 -21.37 3.94
C MET A 98 4.97 -21.36 5.44
N MET A 99 4.30 -20.50 6.22
CA MET A 99 4.51 -20.42 7.67
C MET A 99 3.86 -21.58 8.43
N SER A 100 2.68 -22.06 7.99
CA SER A 100 1.88 -23.06 8.70
C SER A 100 2.03 -24.48 8.18
N ALA A 101 2.28 -24.65 6.87
CA ALA A 101 2.34 -25.95 6.21
C ALA A 101 3.29 -25.92 4.99
N PRO A 102 4.61 -25.65 5.19
CA PRO A 102 5.57 -25.42 4.10
C PRO A 102 5.75 -26.62 3.16
N HIS A 103 5.51 -27.84 3.66
CA HIS A 103 5.64 -29.08 2.90
C HIS A 103 4.28 -29.61 2.37
N SER A 104 3.21 -28.81 2.44
CA SER A 104 1.90 -29.25 1.99
C SER A 104 1.84 -29.35 0.46
N ARG A 105 1.00 -30.28 -0.05
CA ARG A 105 0.70 -30.35 -1.50
C ARG A 105 0.13 -29.05 -2.03
N LEU A 106 -0.65 -28.36 -1.22
CA LEU A 106 -1.25 -27.07 -1.58
C LEU A 106 -0.15 -26.01 -1.78
N MET A 107 0.86 -25.96 -0.91
CA MET A 107 2.01 -25.07 -1.09
C MET A 107 2.77 -25.39 -2.39
N ALA A 108 3.00 -26.68 -2.71
CA ALA A 108 3.63 -27.08 -3.96
C ALA A 108 2.84 -26.61 -5.18
N VAL A 109 1.51 -26.71 -5.15
CA VAL A 109 0.64 -26.21 -6.22
C VAL A 109 0.74 -24.70 -6.34
N PHE A 110 0.70 -23.94 -5.25
CA PHE A 110 0.85 -22.49 -5.27
C PHE A 110 2.21 -22.06 -5.83
N MET A 111 3.30 -22.72 -5.42
CA MET A 111 4.63 -22.44 -5.93
C MET A 111 4.72 -22.71 -7.44
N GLN A 112 4.22 -23.86 -7.87
CA GLN A 112 4.22 -24.23 -9.29
C GLN A 112 3.38 -23.25 -10.12
N PHE A 113 2.19 -22.87 -9.64
CA PHE A 113 1.31 -21.94 -10.32
C PHE A 113 1.90 -20.52 -10.35
N GLY A 114 2.43 -20.05 -9.20
CA GLY A 114 3.04 -18.72 -9.09
C GLY A 114 4.27 -18.54 -9.97
N MET A 115 4.95 -19.63 -10.33
CA MET A 115 6.11 -19.62 -11.23
C MET A 115 5.72 -19.72 -12.73
N THR A 116 4.44 -19.72 -13.05
CA THR A 116 3.96 -19.79 -14.45
C THR A 116 3.58 -18.42 -14.99
N ARG A 117 3.75 -18.19 -16.29
CA ARG A 117 3.30 -16.94 -16.95
C ARG A 117 1.81 -16.68 -16.80
N SER A 118 1.00 -17.73 -16.62
CA SER A 118 -0.43 -17.61 -16.38
C SER A 118 -0.75 -16.91 -15.04
N ALA A 119 0.17 -16.96 -14.05
CA ALA A 119 0.02 -16.25 -12.79
C ALA A 119 -0.02 -14.73 -12.97
N LEU A 120 0.60 -14.18 -14.01
CA LEU A 120 0.53 -12.74 -14.32
C LEU A 120 -0.93 -12.25 -14.45
N GLY A 121 -1.80 -13.09 -15.00
CA GLY A 121 -3.24 -12.78 -15.10
C GLY A 121 -3.94 -12.62 -13.75
N LEU A 122 -3.46 -13.27 -12.70
CA LEU A 122 -4.01 -13.14 -11.36
C LEU A 122 -3.65 -11.80 -10.68
N TYR A 123 -2.55 -11.19 -11.09
CA TYR A 123 -2.12 -9.90 -10.52
C TYR A 123 -2.72 -8.70 -11.25
N LEU A 124 -3.27 -8.89 -12.47
CA LEU A 124 -3.99 -7.82 -13.17
C LEU A 124 -5.11 -7.19 -12.32
N PRO A 125 -5.93 -7.94 -11.56
CA PRO A 125 -6.89 -7.37 -10.64
C PRO A 125 -6.30 -6.38 -9.62
N ILE A 126 -5.05 -6.56 -9.20
CA ILE A 126 -4.38 -5.63 -8.27
C ILE A 126 -4.20 -4.26 -8.92
N VAL A 127 -3.75 -4.21 -10.17
CA VAL A 127 -3.60 -2.94 -10.92
C VAL A 127 -4.96 -2.29 -11.15
N LEU A 128 -5.97 -3.09 -11.48
CA LEU A 128 -7.34 -2.57 -11.67
C LEU A 128 -7.89 -1.99 -10.36
N LEU A 129 -7.68 -2.67 -9.23
CA LEU A 129 -8.07 -2.17 -7.91
C LEU A 129 -7.31 -0.89 -7.52
N ALA A 130 -6.00 -0.87 -7.73
CA ALA A 130 -5.18 0.30 -7.46
C ALA A 130 -5.61 1.50 -8.30
N GLY A 131 -5.83 1.29 -9.59
CA GLY A 131 -6.31 2.32 -10.51
C GLY A 131 -7.70 2.82 -10.14
N TRP A 132 -8.63 1.92 -9.81
CA TRP A 132 -9.97 2.27 -9.38
C TRP A 132 -9.97 3.06 -8.05
N ALA A 133 -9.22 2.59 -7.04
CA ALA A 133 -9.09 3.28 -5.76
C ALA A 133 -8.47 4.68 -5.93
N ALA A 134 -7.44 4.80 -6.76
CA ALA A 134 -6.81 6.09 -7.10
C ALA A 134 -7.79 7.03 -7.81
N TRP A 135 -8.56 6.53 -8.77
CA TRP A 135 -9.58 7.30 -9.48
C TRP A 135 -10.64 7.86 -8.53
N HIS A 136 -11.22 7.00 -7.68
CA HIS A 136 -12.21 7.44 -6.68
C HIS A 136 -11.63 8.44 -5.69
N TRP A 137 -10.43 8.19 -5.18
CA TRP A 137 -9.75 9.14 -4.30
C TRP A 137 -9.58 10.52 -4.93
N LEU A 138 -9.16 10.58 -6.18
CA LEU A 138 -8.98 11.83 -6.90
C LEU A 138 -10.30 12.56 -7.15
N GLY A 139 -11.39 11.84 -7.36
CA GLY A 139 -12.74 12.40 -7.57
C GLY A 139 -13.38 13.02 -6.33
N LEU A 140 -12.86 12.84 -5.11
CA LEU A 140 -13.48 13.30 -3.87
C LEU A 140 -13.38 14.81 -3.64
N ALA A 141 -12.34 15.47 -4.16
CA ALA A 141 -12.08 16.89 -4.00
C ALA A 141 -11.15 17.38 -5.13
N PRO A 142 -10.97 18.70 -5.31
CA PRO A 142 -10.03 19.23 -6.29
C PRO A 142 -8.66 18.56 -6.19
N VAL A 143 -8.14 18.15 -7.35
CA VAL A 143 -6.89 17.41 -7.43
C VAL A 143 -5.72 18.35 -7.12
N GLY A 144 -5.13 18.20 -5.94
CA GLY A 144 -3.87 18.85 -5.59
C GLY A 144 -2.70 17.89 -5.80
N ALA A 145 -1.50 18.45 -5.97
CA ALA A 145 -0.27 17.65 -6.22
C ALA A 145 -0.06 16.53 -5.20
N TRP A 146 -0.33 16.76 -3.92
CA TRP A 146 -0.19 15.77 -2.86
C TRP A 146 -1.14 14.58 -3.02
N ARG A 147 -2.39 14.84 -3.48
CA ARG A 147 -3.38 13.78 -3.73
C ARG A 147 -2.99 12.96 -4.94
N LEU A 148 -2.52 13.63 -5.98
CA LEU A 148 -2.03 12.97 -7.18
C LEU A 148 -0.81 12.09 -6.86
N ALA A 149 0.16 12.60 -6.10
CA ALA A 149 1.32 11.83 -5.69
C ALA A 149 0.93 10.59 -4.87
N ALA A 150 0.00 10.73 -3.91
CA ALA A 150 -0.52 9.61 -3.13
C ALA A 150 -1.23 8.57 -4.02
N ALA A 151 -2.06 8.99 -4.96
CA ALA A 151 -2.77 8.09 -5.87
C ALA A 151 -1.82 7.40 -6.87
N LEU A 152 -0.88 8.14 -7.45
CA LEU A 152 0.11 7.58 -8.37
C LEU A 152 1.04 6.58 -7.67
N GLY A 153 1.39 6.83 -6.41
CA GLY A 153 2.23 5.93 -5.63
C GLY A 153 1.70 4.50 -5.62
N VAL A 154 0.41 4.30 -5.31
CA VAL A 154 -0.18 2.95 -5.26
C VAL A 154 -0.28 2.30 -6.65
N VAL A 155 -0.56 3.08 -7.69
CA VAL A 155 -0.63 2.56 -9.07
C VAL A 155 0.76 2.11 -9.53
N VAL A 156 1.79 2.91 -9.25
CA VAL A 156 3.19 2.56 -9.57
C VAL A 156 3.61 1.29 -8.85
N VAL A 157 3.32 1.17 -7.54
CA VAL A 157 3.60 -0.06 -6.78
C VAL A 157 2.93 -1.27 -7.41
N ALA A 158 1.64 -1.18 -7.74
CA ALA A 158 0.89 -2.29 -8.32
C ALA A 158 1.46 -2.74 -9.68
N ILE A 159 1.83 -1.79 -10.56
CA ILE A 159 2.44 -2.08 -11.85
C ILE A 159 3.84 -2.69 -11.65
N ALA A 160 4.63 -2.11 -10.75
CA ALA A 160 5.99 -2.58 -10.48
C ALA A 160 6.00 -4.00 -9.89
N SER A 161 5.04 -4.34 -9.02
CA SER A 161 4.90 -5.69 -8.46
C SER A 161 4.59 -6.75 -9.54
N ILE A 162 3.78 -6.40 -10.54
CA ILE A 162 3.57 -7.30 -11.70
C ILE A 162 4.84 -7.43 -12.53
N TRP A 163 5.53 -6.33 -12.77
CA TRP A 163 6.79 -6.37 -13.50
C TRP A 163 7.85 -7.19 -12.76
N ASP A 164 7.91 -7.08 -11.46
CA ASP A 164 8.80 -7.86 -10.61
C ASP A 164 8.53 -9.36 -10.74
N LEU A 165 7.26 -9.77 -10.64
CA LEU A 165 6.86 -11.15 -10.86
C LEU A 165 7.24 -11.63 -12.28
N TYR A 166 7.01 -10.81 -13.31
CA TYR A 166 7.40 -11.12 -14.68
C TYR A 166 8.92 -11.29 -14.80
N TRP A 167 9.69 -10.41 -14.17
CA TRP A 167 11.14 -10.47 -14.17
C TRP A 167 11.64 -11.79 -13.58
N HIS A 168 11.16 -12.16 -12.41
CA HIS A 168 11.52 -13.41 -11.77
C HIS A 168 11.17 -14.64 -12.61
N GLN A 169 10.09 -14.61 -13.37
CA GLN A 169 9.70 -15.73 -14.26
C GLN A 169 10.56 -15.82 -15.53
N THR A 170 11.10 -14.72 -16.00
CA THR A 170 11.87 -14.67 -17.26
C THR A 170 13.37 -14.77 -17.06
N HIS A 171 13.88 -14.52 -15.83
CA HIS A 171 15.30 -14.52 -15.51
C HIS A 171 15.64 -15.46 -14.31
N PRO A 172 15.19 -16.74 -14.34
CA PRO A 172 15.34 -17.64 -13.19
C PRO A 172 16.81 -17.97 -12.85
N LEU A 173 17.72 -17.89 -13.81
CA LEU A 173 19.15 -18.19 -13.62
C LEU A 173 19.90 -17.04 -12.91
N GLU A 174 19.37 -15.85 -12.97
CA GLU A 174 19.97 -14.69 -12.35
C GLU A 174 19.71 -14.63 -10.84
N MET A 175 18.76 -15.43 -10.34
CA MET A 175 18.41 -15.51 -8.91
C MET A 175 19.45 -16.25 -8.05
N GLY A 176 20.38 -16.99 -8.66
CA GLY A 176 21.41 -17.79 -7.94
C GLY A 176 22.78 -17.14 -7.81
N ALA A 177 23.06 -16.10 -8.58
CA ALA A 177 24.29 -15.33 -8.47
C ALA A 177 24.07 -14.20 -7.44
N SER A 178 25.13 -13.78 -6.74
CA SER A 178 25.12 -12.64 -5.80
C SER A 178 24.73 -11.32 -6.48
N MET A 179 23.53 -11.30 -7.07
CA MET A 179 23.01 -10.16 -7.76
C MET A 179 22.72 -9.04 -6.79
N ASN A 180 23.20 -7.88 -7.16
CA ASN A 180 22.72 -6.66 -6.56
C ASN A 180 21.24 -6.45 -6.96
N MET A 181 20.31 -7.12 -6.27
CA MET A 181 18.86 -7.03 -6.49
C MET A 181 18.37 -5.58 -6.43
N MET A 182 19.14 -4.68 -5.77
CA MET A 182 18.92 -3.24 -5.79
C MET A 182 19.04 -2.64 -7.19
N ALA A 183 19.80 -3.25 -8.09
CA ALA A 183 19.93 -2.80 -9.47
C ALA A 183 18.76 -3.24 -10.35
N LEU A 184 17.85 -4.12 -9.86
CA LEU A 184 16.70 -4.56 -10.64
C LEU A 184 15.67 -3.43 -10.76
N PRO A 185 15.32 -3.02 -11.98
CA PRO A 185 14.37 -1.93 -12.20
C PRO A 185 13.03 -2.09 -11.51
N PRO A 186 12.40 -3.29 -11.42
CA PRO A 186 11.12 -3.46 -10.72
C PRO A 186 11.20 -3.11 -9.25
N HIS A 187 12.24 -3.56 -8.52
CA HIS A 187 12.41 -3.27 -7.09
C HIS A 187 12.61 -1.77 -6.82
N GLN A 188 13.40 -1.11 -7.67
CA GLN A 188 13.57 0.35 -7.60
C GLN A 188 12.24 1.08 -7.82
N LEU A 189 11.41 0.60 -8.76
CA LEU A 189 10.12 1.20 -9.04
C LEU A 189 9.11 0.97 -7.92
N ILE A 190 9.13 -0.21 -7.27
CA ILE A 190 8.33 -0.48 -6.05
C ILE A 190 8.68 0.54 -4.97
N LEU A 191 9.96 0.70 -4.66
CA LEU A 191 10.41 1.69 -3.67
C LEU A 191 10.01 3.10 -4.06
N ALA A 192 10.24 3.50 -5.31
CA ALA A 192 9.88 4.82 -5.82
C ALA A 192 8.36 5.09 -5.69
N GLY A 193 7.53 4.09 -5.96
CA GLY A 193 6.08 4.17 -5.79
C GLY A 193 5.67 4.39 -4.33
N PHE A 194 6.24 3.62 -3.40
CA PHE A 194 5.99 3.81 -1.98
C PHE A 194 6.47 5.16 -1.47
N LEU A 195 7.66 5.62 -1.87
CA LEU A 195 8.18 6.93 -1.50
C LEU A 195 7.32 8.07 -2.05
N LEU A 196 6.92 7.99 -3.32
CA LEU A 196 6.01 8.97 -3.93
C LEU A 196 4.69 9.07 -3.17
N GLY A 197 4.11 7.91 -2.85
CA GLY A 197 2.90 7.82 -2.05
C GLY A 197 3.05 8.40 -0.64
N ALA A 198 4.16 8.08 0.04
CA ALA A 198 4.46 8.58 1.38
C ALA A 198 4.64 10.10 1.39
N ILE A 199 5.35 10.67 0.41
CA ILE A 199 5.52 12.12 0.25
C ILE A 199 4.15 12.79 0.05
N GLY A 200 3.31 12.23 -0.81
CA GLY A 200 1.94 12.73 -1.02
C GLY A 200 1.11 12.68 0.26
N ALA A 201 1.09 11.56 0.95
CA ALA A 201 0.34 11.38 2.19
C ALA A 201 0.84 12.31 3.31
N LEU A 202 2.16 12.45 3.47
CA LEU A 202 2.79 13.37 4.44
C LEU A 202 2.37 14.83 4.16
N ALA A 203 2.43 15.26 2.91
CA ALA A 203 1.97 16.60 2.53
C ALA A 203 0.49 16.82 2.85
N GLY A 204 -0.35 15.78 2.73
CA GLY A 204 -1.74 15.80 3.14
C GLY A 204 -1.91 15.96 4.66
N VAL A 205 -1.14 15.23 5.46
CA VAL A 205 -1.13 15.34 6.93
C VAL A 205 -0.75 16.75 7.38
N LEU A 206 0.33 17.30 6.82
CA LEU A 206 0.81 18.65 7.17
C LEU A 206 -0.22 19.76 6.80
N ARG A 207 -0.93 19.61 5.68
CA ARG A 207 -2.01 20.53 5.31
C ARG A 207 -3.20 20.48 6.26
N SER A 208 -3.60 19.28 6.66
CA SER A 208 -4.72 19.10 7.60
C SER A 208 -4.42 19.74 8.96
N GLY A 209 -3.18 19.63 9.44
CA GLY A 209 -2.74 20.27 10.67
C GLY A 209 -2.82 21.81 10.62
N ARG A 210 -2.41 22.42 9.50
CA ARG A 210 -2.45 23.88 9.34
C ARG A 210 -3.89 24.43 9.33
N GLN A 211 -4.83 23.71 8.72
CA GLN A 211 -6.24 24.13 8.65
C GLN A 211 -6.92 24.07 10.03
N SER A 212 -6.57 23.14 10.89
CA SER A 212 -7.09 23.08 12.25
C SER A 212 -6.63 24.26 13.11
N HIS A 213 -5.39 24.70 12.96
CA HIS A 213 -4.86 25.85 13.70
C HIS A 213 -5.49 27.19 13.25
N SER A 214 -5.71 27.38 11.95
CA SER A 214 -6.32 28.62 11.45
C SER A 214 -7.78 28.81 11.87
N ARG A 215 -8.50 27.73 12.17
CA ARG A 215 -9.89 27.78 12.67
C ARG A 215 -9.98 28.01 14.17
N ALA A 216 -8.90 27.75 14.90
CA ALA A 216 -8.87 27.91 16.36
C ALA A 216 -8.47 29.33 16.81
N SER A 217 -8.01 30.21 15.91
CA SER A 217 -7.71 31.61 16.21
C SER A 217 -9.01 32.42 16.14
N PRO A 218 -9.61 32.87 17.26
CA PRO A 218 -10.75 33.78 17.22
C PRO A 218 -10.25 35.10 16.63
N SER A 219 -11.01 35.61 15.66
CA SER A 219 -10.88 37.00 15.22
C SER A 219 -11.08 37.92 16.41
N VAL A 220 -10.03 38.58 16.86
CA VAL A 220 -10.05 39.66 17.84
C VAL A 220 -10.66 40.90 17.23
#